data_326e735d33539d91efda86f5d2eb1da5
#
_entry.id   326e735d33539d91efda86f5d2eb1da5
#
_cell.length_a   1.000
_cell.length_b   1.000
_cell.length_c   1.000
_cell.angle_alpha   90.00
_cell.angle_beta   90.00
_cell.angle_gamma   90.00
#
_symmetry.space_group_name_H-M   'P 1'
#
loop_
_entity.id
_entity.type
_entity.pdbx_description
1 polymer ?
#
loop_
_entity_poly.entity_id
_entity_poly.type
_entity_poly.pdbx_seq_one_letter_code
_entity_poly.pdbx_strand_id
1 'polypeptide(L)'
;MLWATYIGGEAYDEVEGLLVLDDGKILVTGNSFGAFSAPGSTSIGTGLSNSYNIVMLSLSSDGTTIDKSLFFGGESSDLTWERNRVALDSEGNYVFTGFTYSSQFPVTIGAYQTVKLGQNDAFVVKISADLDEILWATYLG
;
A
#
# COMPACT_ATOMS: atom_id res chain seq x y z
N MET A 1 -23.02 11.94 -12.65
CA MET A 1 -22.13 10.89 -12.15
C MET A 1 -21.88 9.92 -13.31
N LEU A 2 -20.63 9.64 -13.63
CA LEU A 2 -20.31 8.66 -14.68
C LEU A 2 -20.31 7.25 -14.11
N TRP A 3 -19.65 7.05 -12.97
CA TRP A 3 -19.64 5.79 -12.21
C TRP A 3 -19.25 6.05 -10.75
N ALA A 4 -19.50 5.07 -9.89
CA ALA A 4 -19.02 5.01 -8.52
C ALA A 4 -18.93 3.53 -8.10
N THR A 5 -17.98 3.22 -7.25
CA THR A 5 -17.78 1.88 -6.72
C THR A 5 -17.39 1.91 -5.25
N TYR A 6 -17.67 0.81 -4.54
CA TYR A 6 -17.13 0.56 -3.20
C TYR A 6 -15.86 -0.28 -3.32
N ILE A 7 -14.90 0.00 -2.44
CA ILE A 7 -13.66 -0.76 -2.31
C ILE A 7 -13.48 -1.06 -0.82
N GLY A 8 -13.36 -2.34 -0.47
CA GLY A 8 -13.11 -2.74 0.90
C GLY A 8 -13.58 -4.16 1.19
N GLY A 9 -13.34 -4.57 2.43
CA GLY A 9 -13.72 -5.86 3.00
C GLY A 9 -14.89 -5.74 3.98
N GLU A 10 -14.88 -6.59 5.03
CA GLU A 10 -15.90 -6.59 6.08
C GLU A 10 -15.59 -5.66 7.26
N ALA A 11 -14.39 -5.07 7.30
CA ALA A 11 -13.92 -4.23 8.39
C ALA A 11 -13.72 -2.77 7.94
N TYR A 12 -12.83 -2.05 8.59
CA TYR A 12 -12.55 -0.65 8.26
C TYR A 12 -11.58 -0.54 7.09
N ASP A 13 -11.98 0.21 6.07
CA ASP A 13 -11.18 0.51 4.90
C ASP A 13 -11.21 2.02 4.65
N GLU A 14 -10.04 2.58 4.38
CA GLU A 14 -9.85 4.01 4.15
C GLU A 14 -9.03 4.23 2.89
N VAL A 15 -9.48 5.17 2.05
CA VAL A 15 -8.71 5.63 0.88
C VAL A 15 -7.99 6.91 1.25
N GLU A 16 -6.66 6.90 1.12
CA GLU A 16 -5.78 8.02 1.47
C GLU A 16 -5.17 8.70 0.24
N GLY A 17 -5.07 7.99 -0.86
CA GLY A 17 -4.47 8.48 -2.09
C GLY A 17 -5.10 7.92 -3.34
N LEU A 18 -5.05 8.73 -4.41
CA LEU A 18 -5.50 8.34 -5.73
C LEU A 18 -4.59 8.95 -6.79
N LEU A 19 -4.24 8.16 -7.79
CA LEU A 19 -3.48 8.61 -8.96
C LEU A 19 -4.13 8.05 -10.23
N VAL A 20 -4.37 8.91 -11.20
CA VAL A 20 -4.80 8.48 -12.54
C VAL A 20 -3.55 8.32 -13.41
N LEU A 21 -3.37 7.15 -13.97
CA LEU A 21 -2.25 6.79 -14.80
C LEU A 21 -2.49 7.23 -16.27
N ASP A 22 -1.42 7.31 -17.05
CA ASP A 22 -1.47 7.75 -18.45
C ASP A 22 -2.33 6.83 -19.34
N ASP A 23 -2.45 5.56 -18.98
CA ASP A 23 -3.34 4.57 -19.66
C ASP A 23 -4.81 4.66 -19.21
N GLY A 24 -5.11 5.61 -18.28
CA GLY A 24 -6.43 5.83 -17.73
C GLY A 24 -6.79 4.94 -16.54
N LYS A 25 -5.95 3.99 -16.15
CA LYS A 25 -6.14 3.22 -14.92
C LYS A 25 -6.05 4.11 -13.69
N ILE A 26 -6.64 3.65 -12.62
CA ILE A 26 -6.68 4.40 -11.36
C ILE A 26 -5.98 3.59 -10.28
N LEU A 27 -4.87 4.11 -9.79
CA LEU A 27 -4.24 3.60 -8.58
C LEU A 27 -4.93 4.20 -7.36
N VAL A 28 -5.33 3.34 -6.45
CA VAL A 28 -5.87 3.73 -5.13
C VAL A 28 -4.93 3.21 -4.06
N THR A 29 -4.61 4.03 -3.08
CA THR A 29 -3.84 3.63 -1.89
C THR A 29 -4.61 3.96 -0.64
N GLY A 30 -4.43 3.16 0.39
CA GLY A 30 -5.14 3.37 1.64
C GLY A 30 -4.74 2.40 2.73
N ASN A 31 -5.60 2.30 3.72
CA ASN A 31 -5.46 1.44 4.88
C ASN A 31 -6.64 0.49 4.95
N SER A 32 -6.39 -0.78 5.28
CA SER A 32 -7.42 -1.78 5.50
C SER A 32 -7.17 -2.52 6.81
N PHE A 33 -8.20 -2.67 7.64
CA PHE A 33 -8.12 -3.51 8.83
C PHE A 33 -8.33 -4.98 8.46
N GLY A 34 -7.23 -5.74 8.54
CA GLY A 34 -7.17 -7.06 7.91
C GLY A 34 -6.95 -6.95 6.40
N ALA A 35 -6.85 -8.08 5.74
CA ALA A 35 -6.76 -8.14 4.29
C ALA A 35 -8.12 -8.55 3.71
N PHE A 36 -8.57 -7.89 2.68
CA PHE A 36 -9.69 -8.38 1.89
C PHE A 36 -9.20 -9.08 0.62
N SER A 37 -9.97 -10.05 0.16
CA SER A 37 -9.62 -10.78 -1.06
C SER A 37 -10.12 -10.01 -2.29
N ALA A 38 -9.19 -9.64 -3.17
CA ALA A 38 -9.51 -9.08 -4.46
C ALA A 38 -8.82 -9.90 -5.58
N PRO A 39 -9.35 -9.91 -6.80
CA PRO A 39 -8.68 -10.59 -7.91
C PRO A 39 -7.25 -10.08 -8.09
N GLY A 40 -6.31 -10.99 -8.33
CA GLY A 40 -4.90 -10.62 -8.52
C GLY A 40 -4.19 -10.11 -7.26
N SER A 41 -4.69 -10.45 -6.06
CA SER A 41 -4.09 -10.01 -4.78
C SER A 41 -2.73 -10.63 -4.53
N THR A 42 -1.79 -9.78 -4.14
CA THR A 42 -0.49 -10.14 -3.55
C THR A 42 -0.48 -9.66 -2.10
N SER A 43 0.09 -10.47 -1.20
CA SER A 43 0.25 -10.12 0.22
C SER A 43 1.70 -10.27 0.63
N ILE A 44 2.28 -9.22 1.24
CA ILE A 44 3.68 -9.20 1.67
C ILE A 44 3.76 -8.78 3.14
N GLY A 45 4.42 -9.58 3.95
CA GLY A 45 4.64 -9.31 5.37
C GLY A 45 3.91 -10.28 6.29
N THR A 46 3.75 -9.89 7.54
CA THR A 46 3.21 -10.74 8.62
C THR A 46 2.08 -10.02 9.36
N GLY A 47 1.21 -10.78 10.03
CA GLY A 47 0.18 -10.20 10.91
C GLY A 47 -0.98 -9.50 10.21
N LEU A 48 -1.14 -9.67 8.92
CA LEU A 48 -2.08 -8.92 8.08
C LEU A 48 -3.57 -9.08 8.43
N SER A 49 -3.93 -10.01 9.30
CA SER A 49 -5.35 -10.32 9.60
C SER A 49 -5.96 -9.55 10.78
N ASN A 50 -5.14 -8.95 11.66
CA ASN A 50 -5.62 -8.33 12.91
C ASN A 50 -5.04 -6.92 13.15
N SER A 51 -4.61 -6.25 12.12
CA SER A 51 -4.03 -4.90 12.19
C SER A 51 -4.39 -4.10 10.95
N TYR A 52 -4.16 -2.80 11.01
CA TYR A 52 -4.20 -1.99 9.81
C TYR A 52 -2.99 -2.28 8.93
N ASN A 53 -3.26 -2.50 7.66
CA ASN A 53 -2.26 -2.75 6.65
C ASN A 53 -2.41 -1.76 5.51
N ILE A 54 -1.35 -1.55 4.78
CA ILE A 54 -1.38 -0.71 3.59
C ILE A 54 -1.96 -1.52 2.45
N VAL A 55 -2.87 -0.90 1.73
CA VAL A 55 -3.48 -1.47 0.51
C VAL A 55 -3.19 -0.58 -0.68
N MET A 56 -2.85 -1.20 -1.80
CA MET A 56 -2.76 -0.59 -3.12
C MET A 56 -3.62 -1.37 -4.10
N LEU A 57 -4.40 -0.67 -4.90
CA LEU A 57 -5.32 -1.25 -5.86
C LEU A 57 -5.16 -0.56 -7.21
N SER A 58 -5.11 -1.32 -8.28
CA SER A 58 -5.23 -0.83 -9.65
C SER A 58 -6.63 -1.13 -10.18
N LEU A 59 -7.38 -0.09 -10.50
CA LEU A 59 -8.72 -0.16 -11.08
C LEU A 59 -8.67 0.14 -12.57
N SER A 60 -9.55 -0.51 -13.32
CA SER A 60 -9.83 -0.13 -14.71
C SER A 60 -10.33 1.31 -14.80
N SER A 61 -10.13 1.96 -15.95
CA SER A 61 -10.53 3.38 -16.17
C SER A 61 -12.03 3.63 -16.05
N ASP A 62 -12.86 2.61 -16.19
CA ASP A 62 -14.31 2.67 -16.01
C ASP A 62 -14.78 2.28 -14.60
N GLY A 63 -13.84 1.91 -13.71
CA GLY A 63 -14.10 1.54 -12.33
C GLY A 63 -14.85 0.22 -12.14
N THR A 64 -14.92 -0.63 -13.15
CA THR A 64 -15.70 -1.88 -13.10
C THR A 64 -14.90 -3.08 -12.62
N THR A 65 -13.57 -3.03 -12.69
CA THR A 65 -12.69 -4.13 -12.29
C THR A 65 -11.51 -3.65 -11.43
N ILE A 66 -11.10 -4.50 -10.49
CA ILE A 66 -9.80 -4.41 -9.82
C ILE A 66 -8.85 -5.31 -10.62
N ASP A 67 -7.86 -4.73 -11.27
CA ASP A 67 -6.90 -5.47 -12.08
C ASP A 67 -5.84 -6.15 -11.20
N LYS A 68 -5.37 -5.44 -10.17
CA LYS A 68 -4.33 -5.87 -9.24
C LYS A 68 -4.58 -5.29 -7.85
N SER A 69 -4.12 -5.99 -6.84
CA SER A 69 -4.07 -5.47 -5.48
C SER A 69 -2.84 -5.96 -4.73
N LEU A 70 -2.29 -5.11 -3.89
CA LEU A 70 -1.18 -5.41 -2.99
C LEU A 70 -1.57 -5.02 -1.58
N PHE A 71 -1.44 -5.96 -0.65
CA PHE A 71 -1.53 -5.75 0.79
C PHE A 71 -0.17 -5.96 1.40
N PHE A 72 0.30 -5.03 2.23
CA PHE A 72 1.56 -5.23 2.92
C PHE A 72 1.60 -4.53 4.27
N GLY A 73 2.39 -5.10 5.16
CA GLY A 73 2.58 -4.62 6.52
C GLY A 73 3.33 -5.61 7.37
N GLY A 74 3.47 -5.31 8.64
CA GLY A 74 4.08 -6.16 9.64
C GLY A 74 3.07 -6.72 10.63
N GLU A 75 3.54 -7.02 11.84
CA GLU A 75 2.74 -7.64 12.91
C GLU A 75 1.84 -6.66 13.66
N SER A 76 1.94 -5.37 13.40
CA SER A 76 1.16 -4.30 14.05
C SER A 76 0.56 -3.38 12.99
N SER A 77 0.05 -2.21 13.38
CA SER A 77 -0.57 -1.29 12.43
C SER A 77 0.46 -0.56 11.57
N ASP A 78 0.23 -0.59 10.28
CA ASP A 78 0.98 0.09 9.24
C ASP A 78 0.02 0.98 8.46
N LEU A 79 0.30 2.25 8.39
CA LEU A 79 -0.69 3.24 7.97
C LEU A 79 -0.06 4.26 7.02
N THR A 80 -0.86 4.67 6.06
CA THR A 80 -0.66 5.92 5.32
C THR A 80 -1.58 6.98 5.91
N TRP A 81 -1.18 8.26 5.88
CA TRP A 81 -2.01 9.34 6.40
C TRP A 81 -2.63 10.17 5.29
N GLU A 82 -3.69 10.89 5.68
CA GLU A 82 -4.40 11.84 4.82
C GLU A 82 -3.45 12.60 3.90
N ARG A 83 -3.76 12.59 2.60
CA ARG A 83 -2.96 13.19 1.54
C ARG A 83 -1.68 12.42 1.19
N ASN A 84 -1.67 11.11 1.39
CA ASN A 84 -0.54 10.31 0.92
C ASN A 84 -0.41 10.48 -0.61
N ARG A 85 0.69 11.12 -1.01
CA ARG A 85 1.00 11.31 -2.42
C ARG A 85 1.88 10.16 -2.88
N VAL A 86 1.31 9.34 -3.73
CA VAL A 86 2.10 8.36 -4.49
C VAL A 86 2.82 9.11 -5.60
N ALA A 87 4.12 8.95 -5.68
CA ALA A 87 4.93 9.42 -6.80
C ALA A 87 5.24 8.25 -7.75
N LEU A 88 5.34 8.56 -9.04
CA LEU A 88 5.86 7.63 -10.03
C LEU A 88 7.33 7.95 -10.29
N ASP A 89 8.15 6.91 -10.42
CA ASP A 89 9.48 7.07 -11.00
C ASP A 89 9.44 6.97 -12.53
N SER A 90 10.60 7.09 -13.17
CA SER A 90 10.72 7.03 -14.64
C SER A 90 10.43 5.65 -15.24
N GLU A 91 10.35 4.61 -14.42
CA GLU A 91 10.05 3.23 -14.79
C GLU A 91 8.58 2.86 -14.53
N GLY A 92 7.80 3.81 -13.98
CA GLY A 92 6.40 3.62 -13.62
C GLY A 92 6.19 2.93 -12.27
N ASN A 93 7.23 2.75 -11.46
CA ASN A 93 7.09 2.21 -10.11
C ASN A 93 6.57 3.27 -9.15
N TYR A 94 5.90 2.82 -8.10
CA TYR A 94 5.23 3.66 -7.11
C TYR A 94 6.14 3.89 -5.91
N VAL A 95 6.31 5.14 -5.51
CA VAL A 95 7.05 5.52 -4.30
C VAL A 95 6.13 6.30 -3.37
N PHE A 96 6.07 5.91 -2.12
CA PHE A 96 5.29 6.63 -1.11
C PHE A 96 5.83 6.40 0.31
N THR A 97 5.23 7.05 1.29
CA THR A 97 5.63 7.03 2.69
C THR A 97 4.43 6.83 3.58
N GLY A 98 4.67 6.44 4.80
CA GLY A 98 3.70 6.30 5.87
C GLY A 98 4.42 6.14 7.20
N PHE A 99 3.75 5.53 8.16
CA PHE A 99 4.35 5.18 9.44
C PHE A 99 3.94 3.76 9.85
N THR A 100 4.77 3.13 10.65
CA THR A 100 4.62 1.75 11.07
C THR A 100 4.84 1.61 12.57
N TYR A 101 3.97 0.84 13.22
CA TYR A 101 4.17 0.35 14.57
C TYR A 101 4.87 -1.02 14.57
N SER A 102 5.03 -1.63 13.41
CA SER A 102 5.57 -2.97 13.23
C SER A 102 7.09 -3.00 13.33
N SER A 103 7.64 -3.88 14.13
CA SER A 103 9.08 -4.18 14.16
C SER A 103 9.49 -5.16 13.04
N GLN A 104 8.52 -5.82 12.42
CA GLN A 104 8.69 -6.71 11.27
C GLN A 104 8.05 -6.15 9.99
N PHE A 105 8.02 -4.82 9.84
CA PHE A 105 7.66 -4.20 8.58
C PHE A 105 8.60 -4.70 7.47
N PRO A 106 8.11 -4.97 6.25
CA PRO A 106 8.89 -5.64 5.20
C PRO A 106 9.94 -4.72 4.57
N VAL A 107 10.94 -4.30 5.36
CA VAL A 107 12.12 -3.59 4.86
C VAL A 107 13.03 -4.52 4.07
N THR A 108 13.72 -3.98 3.09
CA THR A 108 14.59 -4.77 2.20
C THR A 108 16.02 -4.86 2.71
N ILE A 109 16.73 -5.89 2.28
CA ILE A 109 18.17 -6.03 2.56
C ILE A 109 18.92 -4.84 1.96
N GLY A 110 19.79 -4.22 2.77
CA GLY A 110 20.55 -3.02 2.35
C GLY A 110 19.78 -1.71 2.49
N ALA A 111 18.59 -1.71 3.11
CA ALA A 111 17.87 -0.49 3.45
C ALA A 111 18.70 0.45 4.34
N TYR A 112 18.43 1.75 4.26
CA TYR A 112 19.09 2.75 5.10
C TYR A 112 18.92 2.43 6.60
N GLN A 113 17.72 2.04 7.00
CA GLN A 113 17.42 1.62 8.36
C GLN A 113 16.60 0.33 8.32
N THR A 114 17.14 -0.74 8.90
CA THR A 114 16.52 -2.08 8.90
C THR A 114 15.82 -2.43 10.21
N VAL A 115 15.94 -1.58 11.23
CA VAL A 115 15.38 -1.81 12.57
C VAL A 115 14.57 -0.58 12.98
N LYS A 116 13.37 -0.80 13.48
CA LYS A 116 12.52 0.24 14.06
C LYS A 116 13.12 0.73 15.39
N LEU A 117 13.22 2.04 15.59
CA LEU A 117 13.86 2.61 16.77
C LEU A 117 12.86 3.18 17.79
N GLY A 118 11.75 3.73 17.37
CA GLY A 118 10.75 4.35 18.23
C GLY A 118 9.54 3.47 18.54
N GLN A 119 8.49 4.08 19.05
CA GLN A 119 7.18 3.42 19.15
C GLN A 119 6.59 3.22 17.76
N ASN A 120 6.74 4.22 16.90
CA ASN A 120 6.46 4.17 15.48
C ASN A 120 7.56 4.93 14.74
N ASP A 121 7.93 4.44 13.58
CA ASP A 121 8.85 5.09 12.68
C ASP A 121 8.13 5.39 11.37
N ALA A 122 8.55 6.44 10.68
CA ALA A 122 8.17 6.61 9.29
C ALA A 122 8.80 5.49 8.44
N PHE A 123 8.26 5.25 7.26
CA PHE A 123 8.86 4.40 6.25
C PHE A 123 8.81 5.09 4.89
N VAL A 124 9.69 4.67 4.01
CA VAL A 124 9.62 4.93 2.58
C VAL A 124 9.68 3.60 1.85
N VAL A 125 8.81 3.44 0.86
CA VAL A 125 8.71 2.20 0.09
C VAL A 125 8.60 2.49 -1.39
N LYS A 126 9.23 1.64 -2.20
CA LYS A 126 9.08 1.59 -3.65
C LYS A 126 8.47 0.24 -4.04
N ILE A 127 7.35 0.29 -4.73
CA ILE A 127 6.56 -0.85 -5.20
C ILE A 127 6.66 -0.94 -6.71
N SER A 128 6.73 -2.16 -7.23
CA SER A 128 6.71 -2.43 -8.66
C SER A 128 5.44 -1.90 -9.35
N ALA A 129 5.54 -1.49 -10.60
CA ALA A 129 4.42 -1.03 -11.42
C ALA A 129 3.27 -2.06 -11.51
N ASP A 130 3.60 -3.35 -11.39
CA ASP A 130 2.63 -4.46 -11.42
C ASP A 130 2.00 -4.79 -10.07
N LEU A 131 2.34 -4.07 -9.00
CA LEU A 131 1.86 -4.28 -7.63
C LEU A 131 2.11 -5.71 -7.10
N ASP A 132 3.22 -6.32 -7.43
CA ASP A 132 3.54 -7.70 -7.05
C ASP A 132 4.76 -7.83 -6.15
N GLU A 133 5.59 -6.79 -6.03
CA GLU A 133 6.76 -6.81 -5.15
C GLU A 133 7.11 -5.45 -4.53
N ILE A 134 7.76 -5.49 -3.39
CA ILE A 134 8.47 -4.35 -2.78
C ILE A 134 9.88 -4.32 -3.34
N LEU A 135 10.19 -3.35 -4.20
CA LEU A 135 11.51 -3.19 -4.80
C LEU A 135 12.55 -2.75 -3.75
N TRP A 136 12.16 -1.83 -2.89
CA TRP A 136 12.88 -1.52 -1.67
C TRP A 136 11.97 -0.83 -0.64
N ALA A 137 12.31 -1.00 0.62
CA ALA A 137 11.65 -0.34 1.74
C ALA A 137 12.64 -0.10 2.88
N THR A 138 12.47 1.01 3.60
CA THR A 138 13.30 1.38 4.75
C THR A 138 12.46 2.02 5.84
N TYR A 139 12.83 1.84 7.09
CA TYR A 139 12.39 2.73 8.17
C TYR A 139 13.08 4.10 8.06
N LEU A 140 12.50 5.09 8.73
CA LEU A 140 13.01 6.44 8.83
C LEU A 140 12.58 7.02 10.19
N GLY A 141 13.42 6.86 11.24
CA GLY A 141 13.11 7.30 12.59
C GLY A 141 14.29 7.22 13.55
#